data_134b8952156ad42f09596fc937f78267
#
_entry.id   134b8952156ad42f09596fc937f78267
#
_cell.length_a   1.000
_cell.length_b   1.000
_cell.length_c   1.000
_cell.angle_alpha   90.00
_cell.angle_beta   90.00
_cell.angle_gamma   90.00
#
_symmetry.space_group_name_H-M   'P 1'
#
loop_
_entity.id
_entity.type
_entity.pdbx_description
1 polymer ?
#
loop_
_entity_poly.entity_id
_entity_poly.type
_entity_poly.pdbx_seq_one_letter_code
_entity_poly.pdbx_strand_id
1 'polypeptide(L)'
;MKCDSNLEQACKNKIKECEEKINPAPKPAPPAEITRLTIDRKSLEFGCETKTAESIKIESLPEQWTAISDADWCQVTPGEKKLSISCQTNWLTTERKATITISNEKMKATVSVTQGGQEEFINIALDKLEFGSKGEIKELQVDSNAEWEVADIPEWCEAIAKDRGKLILKVGKTKKVREGTLIVKSKGGKISSIILSQKKGGLF
;
A
#
# COMPACT_ATOMS: atom_id res chain seq x y z
N MET A 1 79.48 43.92 -35.39
CA MET A 1 78.31 44.38 -34.59
C MET A 1 77.87 43.20 -33.76
N LYS A 2 78.09 43.20 -32.46
CA LYS A 2 77.51 42.18 -31.56
C LYS A 2 76.09 42.63 -31.24
N CYS A 3 75.14 41.89 -31.68
CA CYS A 3 73.75 42.09 -31.30
C CYS A 3 73.65 41.84 -29.79
N ASP A 4 73.02 42.77 -29.03
CA ASP A 4 73.01 42.77 -27.59
C ASP A 4 72.06 41.59 -27.12
N SER A 5 72.65 40.53 -26.61
CA SER A 5 71.91 39.33 -26.12
C SER A 5 70.86 39.65 -25.04
N ASN A 6 71.00 40.77 -24.35
CA ASN A 6 70.02 41.29 -23.39
C ASN A 6 68.77 41.82 -24.09
N LEU A 7 68.86 42.43 -25.26
CA LEU A 7 67.70 42.97 -25.97
C LEU A 7 66.83 41.82 -26.57
N GLU A 8 67.49 40.78 -27.10
CA GLU A 8 66.81 39.58 -27.57
C GLU A 8 66.06 38.84 -26.48
N GLN A 9 66.68 38.72 -25.30
CA GLN A 9 66.03 38.07 -24.16
C GLN A 9 64.86 38.89 -23.64
N ALA A 10 64.98 40.23 -23.61
CA ALA A 10 63.87 41.10 -23.17
C ALA A 10 62.70 41.07 -24.19
N CYS A 11 62.95 40.98 -25.51
CA CYS A 11 61.91 40.81 -26.50
C CYS A 11 61.22 39.45 -26.37
N LYS A 12 61.97 38.36 -26.18
CA LYS A 12 61.38 37.01 -25.98
C LYS A 12 60.50 36.93 -24.73
N ASN A 13 60.92 37.58 -23.62
CA ASN A 13 60.15 37.65 -22.40
C ASN A 13 58.81 38.43 -22.53
N LYS A 14 58.87 39.56 -23.26
CA LYS A 14 57.68 40.36 -23.60
C LYS A 14 56.73 39.63 -24.56
N ILE A 15 57.22 38.90 -25.51
CA ILE A 15 56.39 38.09 -26.40
C ILE A 15 55.70 37.02 -25.63
N LYS A 16 56.39 36.29 -24.77
CA LYS A 16 55.80 35.27 -23.87
C LYS A 16 54.72 35.85 -22.92
N GLU A 17 54.97 37.03 -22.36
CA GLU A 17 54.00 37.73 -21.51
C GLU A 17 52.76 38.18 -22.30
N CYS A 18 52.92 38.57 -23.56
CA CYS A 18 51.81 38.89 -24.47
C CYS A 18 51.04 37.63 -24.89
N GLU A 19 51.72 36.53 -25.17
CA GLU A 19 51.08 35.25 -25.53
C GLU A 19 50.24 34.69 -24.34
N GLU A 20 50.75 34.82 -23.10
CA GLU A 20 50.00 34.44 -21.87
C GLU A 20 48.79 35.33 -21.63
N LYS A 21 48.79 36.58 -22.04
CA LYS A 21 47.62 37.50 -21.96
C LYS A 21 46.61 37.29 -23.08
N ILE A 22 47.02 36.84 -24.24
CA ILE A 22 46.16 36.63 -25.40
C ILE A 22 45.49 35.23 -25.34
N ASN A 23 46.19 34.25 -24.78
CA ASN A 23 45.67 32.89 -24.66
C ASN A 23 45.91 32.39 -23.22
N PRO A 24 45.13 32.88 -22.24
CA PRO A 24 45.27 32.42 -20.88
C PRO A 24 45.05 30.89 -20.86
N ALA A 25 45.93 30.19 -20.15
CA ALA A 25 45.79 28.76 -19.93
C ALA A 25 44.35 28.45 -19.51
N PRO A 26 43.71 27.40 -20.03
CA PRO A 26 42.33 27.07 -19.66
C PRO A 26 42.28 26.94 -18.14
N LYS A 27 41.37 27.73 -17.54
CA LYS A 27 41.11 27.67 -16.10
C LYS A 27 40.86 26.19 -15.73
N PRO A 28 41.57 25.63 -14.74
CA PRO A 28 41.35 24.26 -14.33
C PRO A 28 39.85 24.05 -14.08
N ALA A 29 39.30 23.01 -14.67
CA ALA A 29 37.90 22.64 -14.45
C ALA A 29 37.66 22.52 -12.94
N PRO A 30 36.55 23.03 -12.44
CA PRO A 30 36.21 22.86 -11.03
C PRO A 30 36.27 21.37 -10.69
N PRO A 31 36.79 20.99 -9.49
CA PRO A 31 36.82 19.60 -9.08
C PRO A 31 35.44 18.98 -9.28
N ALA A 32 35.37 17.77 -9.83
CA ALA A 32 34.12 17.08 -10.02
C ALA A 32 33.40 16.97 -8.67
N GLU A 33 32.24 17.60 -8.53
CA GLU A 33 31.45 17.54 -7.31
C GLU A 33 31.07 16.08 -7.08
N ILE A 34 31.57 15.51 -5.99
CA ILE A 34 31.20 14.14 -5.59
C ILE A 34 29.75 14.16 -5.14
N THR A 35 28.89 13.50 -5.90
CA THR A 35 27.49 13.26 -5.53
C THR A 35 27.33 11.82 -5.13
N ARG A 36 26.59 11.60 -4.04
CA ARG A 36 26.29 10.26 -3.52
C ARG A 36 24.88 10.23 -2.97
N LEU A 37 24.17 9.13 -3.23
CA LEU A 37 22.90 8.81 -2.58
C LEU A 37 22.82 7.30 -2.41
N THR A 38 22.90 6.82 -1.19
CA THR A 38 22.79 5.40 -0.86
C THR A 38 21.74 5.16 0.22
N ILE A 39 21.09 4.03 0.13
CA ILE A 39 20.06 3.55 1.04
C ILE A 39 20.40 2.13 1.49
N ASP A 40 20.15 1.78 2.74
CA ASP A 40 20.46 0.46 3.30
C ASP A 40 19.45 -0.62 2.93
N ARG A 41 18.21 -0.26 2.63
CA ARG A 41 17.13 -1.17 2.22
C ARG A 41 16.35 -0.63 1.03
N LYS A 42 16.05 -1.50 0.06
CA LYS A 42 15.29 -1.16 -1.17
C LYS A 42 13.86 -1.64 -1.15
N SER A 43 13.49 -2.44 -0.15
CA SER A 43 12.12 -2.92 0.05
C SER A 43 11.77 -3.00 1.53
N LEU A 44 10.50 -2.78 1.83
CA LEU A 44 9.90 -2.91 3.15
C LEU A 44 8.57 -3.65 3.03
N GLU A 45 8.29 -4.49 4.02
CA GLU A 45 7.04 -5.23 4.13
C GLU A 45 6.34 -4.87 5.43
N PHE A 46 5.06 -4.50 5.33
CA PHE A 46 4.20 -4.19 6.46
C PHE A 46 3.03 -5.18 6.51
N GLY A 47 2.61 -5.53 7.71
CA GLY A 47 1.32 -6.19 7.93
C GLY A 47 0.14 -5.25 7.63
N CYS A 48 -1.08 -5.77 7.63
CA CYS A 48 -2.29 -4.98 7.36
C CYS A 48 -2.55 -3.87 8.39
N GLU A 49 -2.15 -4.07 9.65
CA GLU A 49 -2.37 -3.13 10.72
C GLU A 49 -1.33 -1.99 10.72
N THR A 50 -1.73 -0.83 11.23
CA THR A 50 -0.80 0.27 11.52
C THR A 50 0.17 -0.17 12.61
N LYS A 51 1.44 -0.26 12.28
CA LYS A 51 2.53 -0.59 13.22
C LYS A 51 3.45 0.62 13.40
N THR A 52 4.36 0.48 14.37
CA THR A 52 5.46 1.42 14.57
C THR A 52 6.19 1.67 13.26
N ALA A 53 6.56 2.93 13.02
CA ALA A 53 7.28 3.30 11.81
C ALA A 53 8.58 2.51 11.66
N GLU A 54 8.80 1.96 10.47
CA GLU A 54 10.08 1.41 10.03
C GLU A 54 11.03 2.54 9.62
N SER A 55 12.32 2.33 9.71
CA SER A 55 13.29 3.32 9.26
C SER A 55 14.37 2.74 8.37
N ILE A 56 14.80 3.50 7.38
CA ILE A 56 15.93 3.21 6.52
C ILE A 56 17.01 4.26 6.70
N LYS A 57 18.27 3.85 6.58
CA LYS A 57 19.42 4.76 6.62
C LYS A 57 19.67 5.36 5.26
N ILE A 58 20.01 6.64 5.25
CA ILE A 58 20.32 7.39 4.04
C ILE A 58 21.66 8.07 4.19
N GLU A 59 22.52 7.91 3.18
CA GLU A 59 23.76 8.68 3.04
C GLU A 59 23.67 9.48 1.75
N SER A 60 23.71 10.80 1.84
CA SER A 60 23.60 11.73 0.72
C SER A 60 24.74 12.74 0.73
N LEU A 61 25.26 13.02 -0.45
CA LEU A 61 26.13 14.17 -0.77
C LEU A 61 25.58 14.82 -2.04
N PRO A 62 25.11 16.09 -1.98
CA PRO A 62 25.01 16.96 -0.79
C PRO A 62 24.09 16.35 0.29
N GLU A 63 24.22 16.81 1.52
CA GLU A 63 23.47 16.26 2.66
C GLU A 63 21.96 16.47 2.55
N GLN A 64 21.52 17.46 1.78
CA GLN A 64 20.11 17.76 1.54
C GLN A 64 19.50 16.72 0.58
N TRP A 65 18.40 16.15 1.00
CA TRP A 65 17.63 15.20 0.23
C TRP A 65 16.15 15.28 0.60
N THR A 66 15.30 14.76 -0.27
CA THR A 66 13.85 14.69 -0.09
C THR A 66 13.37 13.27 -0.33
N ALA A 67 12.19 12.94 0.23
CA ALA A 67 11.52 11.67 -0.02
C ALA A 67 10.03 11.92 -0.24
N ILE A 68 9.47 11.24 -1.23
CA ILE A 68 8.06 11.34 -1.61
C ILE A 68 7.54 9.92 -1.85
N SER A 69 6.38 9.60 -1.26
CA SER A 69 5.61 8.41 -1.56
C SER A 69 4.61 8.68 -2.69
N ASP A 70 4.39 7.71 -3.56
CA ASP A 70 3.35 7.73 -4.59
C ASP A 70 1.95 7.35 -4.07
N ALA A 71 1.82 7.06 -2.76
CA ALA A 71 0.58 6.61 -2.14
C ALA A 71 0.31 7.31 -0.80
N ASP A 72 -0.88 7.88 -0.63
CA ASP A 72 -1.30 8.64 0.56
C ASP A 72 -1.29 7.79 1.84
N TRP A 73 -1.51 6.48 1.72
CA TRP A 73 -1.51 5.55 2.84
C TRP A 73 -0.10 5.21 3.36
N CYS A 74 0.95 5.51 2.59
CA CYS A 74 2.35 5.29 2.93
C CYS A 74 3.00 6.64 3.22
N GLN A 75 3.15 6.99 4.48
CA GLN A 75 3.68 8.27 4.92
C GLN A 75 5.17 8.19 5.18
N VAL A 76 5.88 9.23 4.79
CA VAL A 76 7.33 9.34 4.93
C VAL A 76 7.70 10.59 5.74
N THR A 77 8.63 10.44 6.66
CA THR A 77 9.14 11.53 7.49
C THR A 77 10.66 11.56 7.41
N PRO A 78 11.24 12.49 6.63
CA PRO A 78 12.69 12.66 6.55
C PRO A 78 13.31 13.13 7.88
N GLY A 79 14.43 12.51 8.25
CA GLY A 79 15.32 12.96 9.33
C GLY A 79 16.70 13.26 8.76
N GLU A 80 17.73 13.50 9.56
CA GLU A 80 19.06 13.85 9.06
C GLU A 80 19.68 12.76 8.19
N LYS A 81 19.78 11.54 8.70
CA LYS A 81 20.39 10.37 8.00
C LYS A 81 19.48 9.16 7.98
N LYS A 82 18.18 9.37 8.19
CA LYS A 82 17.17 8.31 8.19
C LYS A 82 15.86 8.79 7.63
N LEU A 83 15.14 7.91 6.97
CA LEU A 83 13.76 8.10 6.55
C LEU A 83 12.88 7.18 7.41
N SER A 84 11.92 7.76 8.12
CA SER A 84 10.89 7.00 8.82
C SER A 84 9.70 6.79 7.91
N ILE A 85 9.18 5.56 7.86
CA ILE A 85 8.08 5.15 6.98
C ILE A 85 7.00 4.50 7.84
N SER A 86 5.77 4.96 7.69
CA SER A 86 4.59 4.41 8.35
C SER A 86 3.46 4.20 7.37
N CYS A 87 2.64 3.17 7.60
CA CYS A 87 1.52 2.84 6.74
C CYS A 87 0.21 2.93 7.53
N GLN A 88 -0.82 3.51 6.92
CA GLN A 88 -2.18 3.43 7.46
C GLN A 88 -2.69 1.99 7.37
N THR A 89 -3.64 1.60 8.24
CA THR A 89 -4.25 0.27 8.21
C THR A 89 -4.83 -0.05 6.82
N ASN A 90 -4.50 -1.22 6.30
CA ASN A 90 -5.11 -1.74 5.09
C ASN A 90 -6.34 -2.57 5.47
N TRP A 91 -7.52 -2.01 5.28
CA TRP A 91 -8.80 -2.66 5.56
C TRP A 91 -9.25 -3.66 4.49
N LEU A 92 -8.53 -3.72 3.36
CA LEU A 92 -8.83 -4.65 2.28
C LEU A 92 -8.18 -6.01 2.55
N THR A 93 -8.71 -7.06 1.96
CA THR A 93 -8.12 -8.41 2.00
C THR A 93 -6.96 -8.60 1.03
N THR A 94 -6.73 -7.62 0.15
CA THR A 94 -5.65 -7.64 -0.85
C THR A 94 -4.46 -6.81 -0.40
N GLU A 95 -3.25 -7.27 -0.75
CA GLU A 95 -2.04 -6.46 -0.59
C GLU A 95 -2.09 -5.19 -1.43
N ARG A 96 -1.36 -4.17 -0.99
CA ARG A 96 -1.15 -2.93 -1.74
C ARG A 96 0.32 -2.55 -1.76
N LYS A 97 0.73 -1.80 -2.78
CA LYS A 97 2.13 -1.42 -3.01
C LYS A 97 2.26 0.08 -3.16
N ALA A 98 3.39 0.59 -2.70
CA ALA A 98 3.79 1.97 -2.89
C ALA A 98 5.28 2.04 -3.23
N THR A 99 5.68 3.13 -3.89
CA THR A 99 7.07 3.44 -4.18
C THR A 99 7.45 4.75 -3.53
N ILE A 100 8.49 4.72 -2.73
CA ILE A 100 9.09 5.94 -2.16
C ILE A 100 10.25 6.33 -3.05
N THR A 101 10.23 7.55 -3.57
CA THR A 101 11.33 8.15 -4.30
C THR A 101 12.12 9.07 -3.39
N ILE A 102 13.39 8.77 -3.21
CA ILE A 102 14.35 9.57 -2.45
C ILE A 102 15.25 10.25 -3.46
N SER A 103 15.44 11.54 -3.33
CA SER A 103 16.24 12.31 -4.28
C SER A 103 17.09 13.39 -3.61
N ASN A 104 18.30 13.58 -4.09
CA ASN A 104 19.08 14.79 -3.92
C ASN A 104 19.20 15.52 -5.27
N GLU A 105 19.98 16.60 -5.36
CA GLU A 105 20.07 17.44 -6.56
C GLU A 105 20.37 16.68 -7.87
N LYS A 106 21.13 15.58 -7.80
CA LYS A 106 21.65 14.88 -8.99
C LYS A 106 21.29 13.39 -9.06
N MET A 107 20.81 12.78 -7.95
CA MET A 107 20.59 11.35 -7.86
C MET A 107 19.20 11.02 -7.32
N LYS A 108 18.68 9.85 -7.71
CA LYS A 108 17.43 9.27 -7.21
C LYS A 108 17.64 7.82 -6.78
N ALA A 109 16.99 7.44 -5.70
CA ALA A 109 16.88 6.06 -5.24
C ALA A 109 15.40 5.75 -4.94
N THR A 110 15.00 4.51 -5.06
CA THR A 110 13.63 4.09 -4.82
C THR A 110 13.58 2.99 -3.76
N VAL A 111 12.51 3.00 -2.97
CA VAL A 111 12.17 1.97 -2.00
C VAL A 111 10.77 1.46 -2.31
N SER A 112 10.64 0.16 -2.53
CA SER A 112 9.33 -0.49 -2.69
C SER A 112 8.75 -0.82 -1.32
N VAL A 113 7.49 -0.45 -1.11
CA VAL A 113 6.73 -0.78 0.10
C VAL A 113 5.58 -1.70 -0.29
N THR A 114 5.50 -2.85 0.35
CA THR A 114 4.38 -3.78 0.23
C THR A 114 3.66 -3.85 1.57
N GLN A 115 2.34 -3.69 1.56
CA GLN A 115 1.52 -3.87 2.75
C GLN A 115 0.49 -4.98 2.52
N GLY A 116 0.50 -5.99 3.39
CA GLY A 116 -0.45 -7.09 3.37
C GLY A 116 -1.89 -6.62 3.57
N GLY A 117 -2.84 -7.43 3.09
CA GLY A 117 -4.26 -7.27 3.36
C GLY A 117 -4.67 -7.92 4.68
N GLN A 118 -5.88 -7.62 5.16
CA GLN A 118 -6.48 -8.29 6.30
C GLN A 118 -6.81 -9.75 5.98
N GLU A 119 -6.78 -10.59 6.98
CA GLU A 119 -7.33 -11.93 6.83
C GLU A 119 -8.83 -11.85 6.54
N GLU A 120 -9.27 -12.63 5.55
CA GLU A 120 -10.67 -12.68 5.15
C GLU A 120 -11.51 -13.33 6.26
N PHE A 121 -12.66 -12.74 6.57
CA PHE A 121 -13.62 -13.32 7.49
C PHE A 121 -15.06 -13.20 6.96
N ILE A 122 -15.92 -14.12 7.44
CA ILE A 122 -17.38 -14.07 7.29
C ILE A 122 -18.00 -14.63 8.56
N ASN A 123 -18.98 -13.93 9.11
CA ASN A 123 -19.63 -14.31 10.35
C ASN A 123 -21.12 -14.02 10.33
N ILE A 124 -21.89 -14.93 10.93
CA ILE A 124 -23.29 -14.76 11.30
C ILE A 124 -23.35 -14.85 12.81
N ALA A 125 -23.72 -13.78 13.49
CA ALA A 125 -23.71 -13.69 14.96
C ALA A 125 -24.81 -14.53 15.65
N LEU A 126 -25.77 -15.07 14.88
CA LEU A 126 -26.87 -15.87 15.38
C LEU A 126 -26.61 -17.36 15.15
N ASP A 127 -26.90 -18.19 16.13
CA ASP A 127 -26.84 -19.65 16.00
C ASP A 127 -28.08 -20.20 15.30
N LYS A 128 -29.24 -19.52 15.47
CA LYS A 128 -30.51 -19.96 14.94
C LYS A 128 -31.43 -18.79 14.56
N LEU A 129 -32.14 -18.93 13.42
CA LEU A 129 -33.19 -18.02 12.99
C LEU A 129 -34.52 -18.79 12.88
N GLU A 130 -35.51 -18.39 13.69
CA GLU A 130 -36.81 -19.05 13.73
C GLU A 130 -37.84 -18.28 12.88
N PHE A 131 -38.69 -19.02 12.17
CA PHE A 131 -39.81 -18.52 11.39
C PHE A 131 -41.14 -19.03 11.92
N GLY A 132 -42.16 -18.20 11.81
CA GLY A 132 -43.55 -18.59 12.11
C GLY A 132 -44.14 -19.47 11.01
N SER A 133 -45.20 -20.21 11.39
CA SER A 133 -45.89 -21.18 10.51
C SER A 133 -46.65 -20.56 9.34
N LYS A 134 -47.01 -19.27 9.43
CA LYS A 134 -47.80 -18.57 8.39
C LYS A 134 -46.96 -18.11 7.18
N GLY A 135 -45.63 -18.21 7.28
CA GLY A 135 -44.68 -17.64 6.35
C GLY A 135 -44.26 -16.26 6.84
N GLU A 136 -42.99 -15.93 6.59
CA GLU A 136 -42.38 -14.66 7.01
C GLU A 136 -41.28 -14.29 6.05
N ILE A 137 -40.96 -13.00 6.07
CA ILE A 137 -39.69 -12.45 5.50
C ILE A 137 -38.88 -11.95 6.69
N LYS A 138 -37.62 -12.35 6.75
CA LYS A 138 -36.68 -11.91 7.79
C LYS A 138 -35.36 -11.47 7.19
N GLU A 139 -34.74 -10.48 7.84
CA GLU A 139 -33.42 -10.04 7.56
C GLU A 139 -32.42 -10.82 8.44
N LEU A 140 -31.34 -11.27 7.82
CA LEU A 140 -30.18 -11.88 8.50
C LEU A 140 -28.96 -10.99 8.26
N GLN A 141 -28.31 -10.57 9.35
CA GLN A 141 -27.06 -9.83 9.27
C GLN A 141 -25.91 -10.79 9.01
N VAL A 142 -25.09 -10.46 8.00
CA VAL A 142 -23.85 -11.17 7.65
C VAL A 142 -22.71 -10.19 7.72
N ASP A 143 -21.76 -10.42 8.61
CA ASP A 143 -20.57 -9.57 8.75
C ASP A 143 -19.41 -10.17 7.98
N SER A 144 -18.83 -9.41 7.02
CA SER A 144 -17.74 -9.87 6.18
C SER A 144 -16.92 -8.70 5.65
N ASN A 145 -15.61 -8.87 5.56
CA ASN A 145 -14.69 -7.92 4.90
C ASN A 145 -14.43 -8.25 3.43
N ALA A 146 -15.09 -9.28 2.89
CA ALA A 146 -14.98 -9.70 1.50
C ALA A 146 -16.36 -9.92 0.85
N GLU A 147 -16.38 -10.03 -0.47
CA GLU A 147 -17.57 -10.49 -1.20
C GLU A 147 -17.92 -11.91 -0.76
N TRP A 148 -19.21 -12.20 -0.63
CA TRP A 148 -19.73 -13.49 -0.20
C TRP A 148 -20.97 -13.88 -0.97
N GLU A 149 -21.35 -15.15 -0.87
CA GLU A 149 -22.54 -15.73 -1.50
C GLU A 149 -23.26 -16.71 -0.58
N VAL A 150 -24.49 -17.05 -0.90
CA VAL A 150 -25.22 -18.16 -0.28
C VAL A 150 -24.73 -19.45 -0.95
N ALA A 151 -24.00 -20.27 -0.20
CA ALA A 151 -23.45 -21.54 -0.70
C ALA A 151 -24.47 -22.68 -0.61
N ASP A 152 -25.30 -22.67 0.43
CA ASP A 152 -26.38 -23.65 0.63
C ASP A 152 -27.55 -23.04 1.40
N ILE A 153 -28.76 -23.41 1.04
CA ILE A 153 -30.01 -22.98 1.68
C ILE A 153 -31.05 -24.08 1.58
N PRO A 154 -31.83 -24.34 2.66
CA PRO A 154 -32.91 -25.34 2.60
C PRO A 154 -33.95 -25.00 1.51
N GLU A 155 -34.41 -25.99 0.76
CA GLU A 155 -35.40 -25.84 -0.34
C GLU A 155 -36.68 -25.06 0.05
N TRP A 156 -37.03 -25.05 1.30
CA TRP A 156 -38.20 -24.36 1.83
C TRP A 156 -37.97 -22.89 2.20
N CYS A 157 -36.74 -22.40 2.07
CA CYS A 157 -36.32 -21.03 2.34
C CYS A 157 -35.72 -20.41 1.06
N GLU A 158 -36.13 -19.22 0.75
CA GLU A 158 -35.66 -18.47 -0.43
C GLU A 158 -34.86 -17.25 0.00
N ALA A 159 -33.70 -17.06 -0.55
CA ALA A 159 -32.92 -15.81 -0.45
C ALA A 159 -33.41 -14.86 -1.53
N ILE A 160 -34.22 -13.87 -1.19
CA ILE A 160 -34.88 -12.96 -2.15
C ILE A 160 -34.11 -11.67 -2.42
N ALA A 161 -33.22 -11.28 -1.54
CA ALA A 161 -32.33 -10.13 -1.72
C ALA A 161 -31.06 -10.30 -0.88
N LYS A 162 -29.97 -9.75 -1.39
CA LYS A 162 -28.67 -9.74 -0.74
C LYS A 162 -28.00 -8.39 -0.95
N ASP A 163 -27.44 -7.84 0.11
CA ASP A 163 -26.55 -6.67 0.09
C ASP A 163 -25.27 -7.01 0.86
N ARG A 164 -24.30 -6.10 0.93
CA ARG A 164 -22.96 -6.33 1.52
C ARG A 164 -23.00 -6.95 2.92
N GLY A 165 -23.93 -6.53 3.77
CA GLY A 165 -24.04 -6.99 5.14
C GLY A 165 -25.37 -7.66 5.49
N LYS A 166 -26.25 -7.93 4.50
CA LYS A 166 -27.61 -8.36 4.76
C LYS A 166 -28.10 -9.40 3.77
N LEU A 167 -28.84 -10.37 4.29
CA LEU A 167 -29.53 -11.37 3.50
C LEU A 167 -31.02 -11.37 3.86
N ILE A 168 -31.88 -11.19 2.89
CA ILE A 168 -33.33 -11.23 3.08
C ILE A 168 -33.82 -12.64 2.74
N LEU A 169 -34.38 -13.30 3.76
CA LEU A 169 -34.88 -14.66 3.68
C LEU A 169 -36.40 -14.67 3.71
N LYS A 170 -37.01 -15.47 2.85
CA LYS A 170 -38.46 -15.66 2.75
C LYS A 170 -38.81 -17.13 2.91
N VAL A 171 -39.81 -17.41 3.73
CA VAL A 171 -40.37 -18.74 3.88
C VAL A 171 -41.88 -18.74 3.68
N GLY A 172 -42.40 -19.78 3.03
CA GLY A 172 -43.81 -19.96 2.81
C GLY A 172 -44.52 -20.56 4.04
N LYS A 173 -45.85 -20.64 3.99
CA LYS A 173 -46.70 -21.28 5.01
C LYS A 173 -46.40 -22.79 5.14
N THR A 174 -46.44 -23.31 6.39
CA THR A 174 -46.21 -24.74 6.64
C THR A 174 -47.15 -25.28 7.72
N LYS A 175 -47.48 -26.58 7.60
CA LYS A 175 -48.18 -27.37 8.67
C LYS A 175 -47.22 -28.30 9.41
N LYS A 176 -45.93 -28.32 9.03
CA LYS A 176 -44.90 -29.19 9.65
C LYS A 176 -43.82 -28.35 10.29
N VAL A 177 -43.20 -28.88 11.35
CA VAL A 177 -41.90 -28.36 11.83
C VAL A 177 -40.84 -28.70 10.77
N ARG A 178 -39.99 -27.78 10.46
CA ARG A 178 -38.86 -28.02 9.59
C ARG A 178 -37.63 -27.24 10.05
N GLU A 179 -36.48 -27.82 9.84
CA GLU A 179 -35.19 -27.28 10.19
C GLU A 179 -34.19 -27.57 9.07
N GLY A 180 -33.23 -26.72 8.89
CA GLY A 180 -32.17 -26.88 7.92
C GLY A 180 -31.07 -25.85 8.16
N THR A 181 -29.97 -25.97 7.46
CA THR A 181 -28.81 -25.10 7.62
C THR A 181 -28.71 -24.17 6.43
N LEU A 182 -28.51 -22.90 6.69
CA LEU A 182 -28.04 -21.92 5.70
C LEU A 182 -26.53 -21.82 5.82
N ILE A 183 -25.83 -21.87 4.71
CA ILE A 183 -24.37 -21.69 4.62
C ILE A 183 -24.08 -20.50 3.73
N VAL A 184 -23.28 -19.57 4.22
CA VAL A 184 -22.71 -18.48 3.46
C VAL A 184 -21.19 -18.68 3.29
N LYS A 185 -20.66 -18.28 2.16
CA LYS A 185 -19.25 -18.47 1.81
C LYS A 185 -18.66 -17.20 1.24
N SER A 186 -17.51 -16.80 1.72
CA SER A 186 -16.75 -15.68 1.17
C SER A 186 -15.98 -16.08 -0.09
N LYS A 187 -15.52 -15.10 -0.86
CA LYS A 187 -14.77 -15.32 -2.10
C LYS A 187 -13.48 -16.12 -1.88
N GLY A 188 -12.78 -15.92 -0.77
CA GLY A 188 -11.58 -16.67 -0.39
C GLY A 188 -11.86 -18.03 0.27
N GLY A 189 -13.15 -18.42 0.40
CA GLY A 189 -13.52 -19.75 0.84
C GLY A 189 -13.84 -19.90 2.34
N LYS A 190 -13.80 -18.83 3.12
CA LYS A 190 -14.27 -18.85 4.52
C LYS A 190 -15.78 -19.09 4.54
N ILE A 191 -16.27 -19.86 5.49
CA ILE A 191 -17.69 -20.20 5.63
C ILE A 191 -18.23 -19.79 6.99
N SER A 192 -19.53 -19.45 7.03
CA SER A 192 -20.31 -19.32 8.24
C SER A 192 -21.68 -19.96 8.02
N SER A 193 -22.30 -20.50 9.06
CA SER A 193 -23.59 -21.19 8.95
C SER A 193 -24.52 -20.85 10.09
N ILE A 194 -25.82 -21.01 9.86
CA ILE A 194 -26.88 -20.78 10.83
C ILE A 194 -27.98 -21.83 10.65
N ILE A 195 -28.59 -22.24 11.74
CA ILE A 195 -29.76 -23.09 11.71
C ILE A 195 -31.00 -22.24 11.42
N LEU A 196 -31.75 -22.59 10.37
CA LEU A 196 -33.07 -22.05 10.08
C LEU A 196 -34.12 -23.02 10.58
N SER A 197 -35.12 -22.54 11.30
CA SER A 197 -36.22 -23.37 11.76
C SER A 197 -37.57 -22.71 11.51
N GLN A 198 -38.58 -23.50 11.21
CA GLN A 198 -39.96 -23.01 11.08
C GLN A 198 -40.93 -23.83 11.91
N LYS A 199 -41.74 -23.12 12.71
CA LYS A 199 -42.69 -23.72 13.63
C LYS A 199 -43.89 -24.36 12.92
N LYS A 200 -44.48 -25.41 13.49
CA LYS A 200 -45.73 -25.99 13.02
C LYS A 200 -46.90 -25.02 13.17
N GLY A 201 -47.78 -24.97 12.16
CA GLY A 201 -49.04 -24.28 12.26
C GLY A 201 -49.99 -24.98 13.25
N GLY A 202 -50.63 -24.19 14.14
CA GLY A 202 -51.71 -24.69 14.97
C GLY A 202 -52.90 -25.11 14.12
N LEU A 203 -53.61 -26.19 14.54
CA LEU A 203 -54.96 -26.48 14.11
C LEU A 203 -55.89 -25.48 14.80
N PHE A 204 -56.44 -24.54 14.04
CA PHE A 204 -57.66 -23.82 14.39
C PHE A 204 -58.67 -24.08 13.30
#